data_75d2d90a78c5cd6961fb30e517e7f3f4
#
_entry.id   75d2d90a78c5cd6961fb30e517e7f3f4
#
_cell.length_a   1.000
_cell.length_b   1.000
_cell.length_c   1.000
_cell.angle_alpha   90.00
_cell.angle_beta   90.00
_cell.angle_gamma   90.00
#
_symmetry.space_group_name_H-M   'P 1'
#
loop_
_entity.id
_entity.type
_entity.pdbx_description
1 polymer ?
#
loop_
_entity_poly.entity_id
_entity_poly.type
_entity_poly.pdbx_seq_one_letter_code
_entity_poly.pdbx_strand_id
1 'polypeptide(L)'
;VKAAYLSCRWTDRKGVFVPEFLTVGDRSPRVAEVRSTLARLGLLSGWEGSAAEENSPQWSGDDDLFDDNLRDALLAFQQSRGVYADGVIRDTTLRLLREATYTLGARVLSYDPVSQMTGEDVGQLQATLQELGFHDARVDGHFGPKTDAAVRDYQLNYGLEPDGICGPVTLRALSYLGRRVTGGSVSAFREKEVVRTKGPKLAGKRVVIDPGLGAGDPGMVVEGPYGQISEEEILWDLASRIEGRLVAAGAETILSRPRTDNPTIEDRAELANAFGADVFISLQADHYQNDLANGVATFYFGSEKGNNSILGEQLSSLIQREIVARTPLTDCRSHGRTWDLLRLTRMPTVEVAVGYMTNPGDIATLSSPDQRDTIAESIVVAVKRLYLGDDEPQPMTGAYSFVQLLEAENS
;
A
#
# COMPACT_ATOMS: atom_id res chain seq x y z
N VAL A 1 -19.48 14.47 -26.86
CA VAL A 1 -18.60 15.63 -27.08
C VAL A 1 -17.21 15.20 -26.68
N LYS A 2 -16.30 15.04 -27.66
CA LYS A 2 -14.92 14.60 -27.43
C LYS A 2 -14.15 15.73 -26.72
N ALA A 3 -13.76 15.54 -25.48
CA ALA A 3 -12.78 16.39 -24.81
C ALA A 3 -11.39 16.04 -25.36
N ALA A 4 -10.75 17.01 -26.02
CA ALA A 4 -9.40 16.87 -26.53
C ALA A 4 -8.40 17.06 -25.36
N TYR A 5 -7.77 15.97 -24.93
CA TYR A 5 -6.59 16.03 -24.10
C TYR A 5 -5.41 16.48 -24.97
N LEU A 6 -4.86 17.63 -24.64
CA LEU A 6 -3.58 18.13 -25.20
C LEU A 6 -2.45 17.25 -24.69
N SER A 7 -2.01 16.29 -25.53
CA SER A 7 -0.84 15.46 -25.27
C SER A 7 0.43 16.26 -25.52
N CYS A 8 1.32 16.38 -24.50
CA CYS A 8 2.71 16.74 -24.70
C CYS A 8 3.39 15.68 -25.57
N ARG A 9 3.89 16.09 -26.75
CA ARG A 9 4.53 15.21 -27.73
C ARG A 9 6.01 15.03 -27.37
N TRP A 10 6.40 13.83 -26.98
CA TRP A 10 7.80 13.42 -26.99
C TRP A 10 8.02 12.48 -28.18
N THR A 11 9.03 12.75 -29.00
CA THR A 11 9.50 11.86 -30.06
C THR A 11 10.81 11.22 -29.63
N ASP A 12 11.01 9.95 -29.94
CA ASP A 12 12.29 9.28 -29.75
C ASP A 12 13.35 9.83 -30.73
N ARG A 13 14.63 9.44 -30.57
CA ARG A 13 15.74 9.87 -31.45
C ARG A 13 15.53 9.48 -32.93
N LYS A 14 14.48 8.72 -33.28
CA LYS A 14 14.14 8.30 -34.64
C LYS A 14 12.84 8.92 -35.15
N GLY A 15 12.20 9.83 -34.40
CA GLY A 15 10.99 10.54 -34.83
C GLY A 15 9.70 9.69 -34.79
N VAL A 16 9.72 8.53 -34.12
CA VAL A 16 8.54 7.69 -33.93
C VAL A 16 7.72 8.23 -32.76
N PHE A 17 6.44 8.41 -32.95
CA PHE A 17 5.50 8.79 -31.92
C PHE A 17 5.32 7.62 -30.94
N VAL A 18 5.80 7.77 -29.69
CA VAL A 18 5.55 6.81 -28.62
C VAL A 18 4.43 7.40 -27.77
N PRO A 19 3.24 6.79 -27.74
CA PRO A 19 2.18 7.26 -26.87
C PRO A 19 2.63 7.08 -25.41
N GLU A 20 2.26 8.04 -24.57
CA GLU A 20 2.57 8.07 -23.14
C GLU A 20 1.94 6.88 -22.39
N PHE A 21 0.93 6.27 -22.97
CA PHE A 21 0.23 5.07 -22.47
C PHE A 21 -0.33 4.23 -23.62
N LEU A 22 -0.55 2.93 -23.36
CA LEU A 22 -1.15 1.99 -24.30
C LEU A 22 -2.46 1.42 -23.72
N THR A 23 -3.47 1.30 -24.59
CA THR A 23 -4.83 0.84 -24.25
C THR A 23 -5.31 -0.23 -25.22
N VAL A 24 -6.46 -0.82 -24.94
CA VAL A 24 -7.07 -1.83 -25.82
C VAL A 24 -7.20 -1.28 -27.26
N GLY A 25 -6.76 -2.08 -28.21
CA GLY A 25 -6.71 -1.76 -29.63
C GLY A 25 -5.35 -1.26 -30.13
N ASP A 26 -4.46 -0.83 -29.24
CA ASP A 26 -3.12 -0.40 -29.62
C ASP A 26 -2.22 -1.59 -30.00
N ARG A 27 -1.31 -1.33 -30.94
CA ARG A 27 -0.27 -2.29 -31.35
C ARG A 27 1.12 -1.73 -31.06
N SER A 28 1.93 -2.48 -30.29
CA SER A 28 3.27 -2.06 -29.94
C SER A 28 4.13 -3.25 -29.49
N PRO A 29 5.45 -3.24 -29.77
CA PRO A 29 6.37 -4.22 -29.18
C PRO A 29 6.32 -4.24 -27.63
N ARG A 30 5.97 -3.12 -26.99
CA ARG A 30 5.77 -3.05 -25.53
C ARG A 30 4.58 -3.88 -25.07
N VAL A 31 3.52 -4.01 -25.88
CA VAL A 31 2.36 -4.86 -25.58
C VAL A 31 2.79 -6.33 -25.53
N ALA A 32 3.60 -6.76 -26.49
CA ALA A 32 4.13 -8.11 -26.53
C ALA A 32 5.06 -8.41 -25.33
N GLU A 33 5.89 -7.45 -24.90
CA GLU A 33 6.72 -7.55 -23.69
C GLU A 33 5.85 -7.73 -22.43
N VAL A 34 4.80 -6.92 -22.30
CA VAL A 34 3.85 -7.00 -21.18
C VAL A 34 3.11 -8.34 -21.19
N ARG A 35 2.61 -8.78 -22.34
CA ARG A 35 1.94 -10.07 -22.52
C ARG A 35 2.82 -11.23 -22.07
N SER A 36 4.06 -11.29 -22.56
CA SER A 36 5.00 -12.33 -22.17
C SER A 36 5.35 -12.32 -20.68
N THR A 37 5.42 -11.13 -20.10
CA THR A 37 5.70 -10.96 -18.67
C THR A 37 4.52 -11.42 -17.80
N LEU A 38 3.29 -11.04 -18.12
CA LEU A 38 2.09 -11.47 -17.41
C LEU A 38 1.86 -12.99 -17.53
N ALA A 39 2.19 -13.56 -18.68
CA ALA A 39 2.14 -15.01 -18.88
C ALA A 39 3.15 -15.75 -17.97
N ARG A 40 4.40 -15.26 -17.88
CA ARG A 40 5.41 -15.81 -16.95
C ARG A 40 5.00 -15.70 -15.49
N LEU A 41 4.25 -14.66 -15.14
CA LEU A 41 3.69 -14.47 -13.80
C LEU A 41 2.44 -15.32 -13.55
N GLY A 42 1.96 -16.08 -14.56
CA GLY A 42 0.78 -16.93 -14.44
C GLY A 42 -0.55 -16.18 -14.44
N LEU A 43 -0.54 -14.90 -14.81
CA LEU A 43 -1.73 -14.03 -14.79
C LEU A 43 -2.48 -14.01 -16.13
N LEU A 44 -1.92 -14.59 -17.19
CA LEU A 44 -2.54 -14.67 -18.50
C LEU A 44 -2.87 -16.14 -18.83
N SER A 45 -4.13 -16.52 -18.76
CA SER A 45 -4.59 -17.87 -19.05
C SER A 45 -4.69 -18.11 -20.56
N GLY A 46 -4.30 -19.30 -21.01
CA GLY A 46 -4.49 -19.72 -22.41
C GLY A 46 -3.40 -19.24 -23.39
N TRP A 47 -2.34 -18.64 -22.90
CA TRP A 47 -1.18 -18.31 -23.73
C TRP A 47 -0.17 -19.47 -23.68
N GLU A 48 -0.22 -20.37 -24.67
CA GLU A 48 0.85 -21.35 -24.91
C GLU A 48 1.96 -20.68 -25.75
N GLY A 49 2.63 -19.71 -25.14
CA GLY A 49 3.85 -19.18 -25.71
C GLY A 49 4.87 -20.31 -25.78
N SER A 50 5.39 -20.59 -26.96
CA SER A 50 6.48 -21.55 -27.13
C SER A 50 7.56 -21.18 -26.12
N ALA A 51 7.97 -22.17 -25.32
CA ALA A 51 9.17 -22.06 -24.48
C ALA A 51 10.30 -21.57 -25.40
N ALA A 52 10.67 -20.31 -25.24
CA ALA A 52 11.61 -19.65 -26.12
C ALA A 52 12.96 -20.32 -25.97
N GLU A 53 13.43 -20.94 -27.04
CA GLU A 53 14.86 -21.05 -27.29
C GLU A 53 15.46 -19.65 -27.28
N GLU A 54 16.55 -19.45 -26.58
CA GLU A 54 17.20 -18.21 -26.15
C GLU A 54 17.63 -17.24 -27.28
N ASN A 55 17.25 -17.45 -28.56
CA ASN A 55 17.74 -16.66 -29.69
C ASN A 55 16.60 -16.28 -30.66
N SER A 56 15.92 -15.24 -30.37
CA SER A 56 14.93 -14.47 -31.16
C SER A 56 13.46 -14.80 -30.83
N PRO A 57 12.69 -13.86 -30.26
CA PRO A 57 11.26 -14.03 -30.15
C PRO A 57 10.62 -13.95 -31.54
N GLN A 58 10.19 -15.08 -32.07
CA GLN A 58 9.24 -15.08 -33.19
C GLN A 58 7.86 -14.77 -32.66
N TRP A 59 7.49 -13.49 -32.71
CA TRP A 59 6.17 -13.01 -32.35
C TRP A 59 5.16 -13.56 -33.37
N SER A 60 4.09 -14.21 -32.89
CA SER A 60 2.90 -14.49 -33.73
C SER A 60 2.20 -13.17 -34.02
N GLY A 61 1.56 -13.03 -35.18
CA GLY A 61 1.09 -11.74 -35.71
C GLY A 61 0.09 -10.92 -34.87
N ASP A 62 -0.33 -11.42 -33.67
CA ASP A 62 -1.26 -10.73 -32.77
C ASP A 62 -0.69 -10.52 -31.36
N ASP A 63 0.54 -10.93 -31.07
CA ASP A 63 1.14 -10.75 -29.73
C ASP A 63 1.37 -9.28 -29.35
N ASP A 64 1.49 -8.41 -30.35
CA ASP A 64 1.65 -6.97 -30.18
C ASP A 64 0.33 -6.21 -30.05
N LEU A 65 -0.83 -6.89 -30.20
CA LEU A 65 -2.16 -6.28 -30.05
C LEU A 65 -2.58 -6.28 -28.57
N PHE A 66 -2.96 -5.11 -28.06
CA PHE A 66 -3.55 -4.99 -26.76
C PHE A 66 -5.05 -5.36 -26.82
N ASP A 67 -5.36 -6.59 -26.48
CA ASP A 67 -6.73 -7.13 -26.43
C ASP A 67 -7.34 -7.07 -25.02
N ASP A 68 -8.62 -7.41 -24.92
CA ASP A 68 -9.36 -7.42 -23.65
C ASP A 68 -8.79 -8.45 -22.65
N ASN A 69 -8.29 -9.59 -23.11
CA ASN A 69 -7.69 -10.61 -22.24
C ASN A 69 -6.41 -10.07 -21.56
N LEU A 70 -5.56 -9.37 -22.31
CA LEU A 70 -4.38 -8.70 -21.77
C LEU A 70 -4.76 -7.58 -20.79
N ARG A 71 -5.83 -6.82 -21.08
CA ARG A 71 -6.34 -5.79 -20.17
C ARG A 71 -6.76 -6.41 -18.84
N ASP A 72 -7.52 -7.50 -18.86
CA ASP A 72 -8.03 -8.14 -17.65
C ASP A 72 -6.88 -8.73 -16.81
N ALA A 73 -5.87 -9.34 -17.46
CA ALA A 73 -4.64 -9.78 -16.79
C ALA A 73 -3.84 -8.60 -16.19
N LEU A 74 -3.79 -7.48 -16.90
CA LEU A 74 -3.13 -6.26 -16.44
C LEU A 74 -3.85 -5.64 -15.24
N LEU A 75 -5.19 -5.60 -15.26
CA LEU A 75 -6.01 -5.17 -14.13
C LEU A 75 -5.72 -6.02 -12.89
N ALA A 76 -5.71 -7.35 -13.03
CA ALA A 76 -5.38 -8.26 -11.94
C ALA A 76 -3.96 -8.02 -11.39
N PHE A 77 -2.99 -7.79 -12.28
CA PHE A 77 -1.63 -7.45 -11.88
C PHE A 77 -1.56 -6.10 -11.15
N GLN A 78 -2.15 -5.06 -11.70
CA GLN A 78 -2.20 -3.74 -11.07
C GLN A 78 -2.88 -3.81 -9.68
N GLN A 79 -3.97 -4.55 -9.58
CA GLN A 79 -4.66 -4.82 -8.32
C GLN A 79 -3.76 -5.53 -7.30
N SER A 80 -3.04 -6.58 -7.72
CA SER A 80 -2.15 -7.33 -6.83
C SER A 80 -0.98 -6.47 -6.35
N ARG A 81 -0.53 -5.52 -7.18
CA ARG A 81 0.55 -4.58 -6.83
C ARG A 81 0.06 -3.32 -6.14
N GLY A 82 -1.24 -3.17 -5.97
CA GLY A 82 -1.84 -2.06 -5.25
C GLY A 82 -1.68 -0.71 -5.94
N VAL A 83 -1.47 -0.70 -7.25
CA VAL A 83 -1.53 0.52 -8.05
C VAL A 83 -2.91 0.65 -8.66
N TYR A 84 -3.23 1.87 -9.10
CA TYR A 84 -4.50 2.13 -9.79
C TYR A 84 -4.72 1.15 -10.94
N ALA A 85 -5.75 0.32 -10.79
CA ALA A 85 -6.08 -0.75 -11.73
C ALA A 85 -6.98 -0.21 -12.84
N ASP A 86 -6.38 0.48 -13.80
CA ASP A 86 -7.09 1.04 -14.96
C ASP A 86 -6.93 0.21 -16.24
N GLY A 87 -6.14 -0.84 -16.18
CA GLY A 87 -5.86 -1.68 -17.34
C GLY A 87 -5.06 -0.95 -18.43
N VAL A 88 -4.28 0.08 -18.08
CA VAL A 88 -3.49 0.87 -19.02
C VAL A 88 -1.99 0.60 -18.79
N ILE A 89 -1.24 0.38 -19.87
CA ILE A 89 0.21 0.23 -19.80
C ILE A 89 0.86 1.62 -19.75
N ARG A 90 1.39 1.98 -18.58
CA ARG A 90 2.21 3.18 -18.34
C ARG A 90 3.63 2.81 -17.93
N ASP A 91 4.52 3.77 -17.88
CA ASP A 91 5.91 3.55 -17.42
C ASP A 91 5.96 3.00 -15.97
N THR A 92 5.02 3.42 -15.10
CA THR A 92 4.87 2.86 -13.75
C THR A 92 4.51 1.38 -13.79
N THR A 93 3.55 0.99 -14.62
CA THR A 93 3.14 -0.41 -14.80
C THR A 93 4.28 -1.26 -15.36
N LEU A 94 5.02 -0.74 -16.36
CA LEU A 94 6.19 -1.41 -16.93
C LEU A 94 7.31 -1.62 -15.90
N ARG A 95 7.54 -0.63 -15.04
CA ARG A 95 8.52 -0.75 -13.94
C ARG A 95 8.11 -1.87 -12.98
N LEU A 96 6.88 -1.86 -12.51
CA LEU A 96 6.36 -2.89 -11.60
C LEU A 96 6.40 -4.30 -12.20
N LEU A 97 6.10 -4.43 -13.49
CA LEU A 97 6.22 -5.70 -14.20
C LEU A 97 7.67 -6.21 -14.22
N ARG A 98 8.64 -5.33 -14.47
CA ARG A 98 10.07 -5.68 -14.41
C ARG A 98 10.49 -6.09 -12.99
N GLU A 99 10.11 -5.33 -11.99
CA GLU A 99 10.39 -5.63 -10.59
C GLU A 99 9.82 -6.99 -10.16
N ALA A 100 8.64 -7.35 -10.67
CA ALA A 100 7.99 -8.63 -10.41
C ALA A 100 8.71 -9.83 -11.07
N THR A 101 9.51 -9.60 -12.11
CA THR A 101 10.22 -10.68 -12.80
C THR A 101 11.57 -11.02 -12.19
N TYR A 102 12.09 -10.19 -11.29
CA TYR A 102 13.38 -10.47 -10.67
C TYR A 102 13.25 -11.63 -9.67
N THR A 103 14.09 -12.64 -9.87
CA THR A 103 14.21 -13.77 -8.95
C THR A 103 15.53 -13.69 -8.20
N LEU A 104 15.56 -14.09 -6.94
CA LEU A 104 16.79 -14.08 -6.14
C LEU A 104 17.87 -14.95 -6.80
N GLY A 105 18.99 -14.32 -7.12
CA GLY A 105 20.12 -14.93 -7.85
C GLY A 105 20.21 -14.55 -9.32
N ALA A 106 19.18 -13.91 -9.90
CA ALA A 106 19.25 -13.44 -11.30
C ALA A 106 20.20 -12.25 -11.49
N ARG A 107 20.39 -11.48 -10.45
CA ARG A 107 21.34 -10.33 -10.42
C ARG A 107 22.04 -10.24 -9.08
N VAL A 108 23.17 -9.53 -9.06
CA VAL A 108 23.88 -9.20 -7.80
C VAL A 108 23.14 -8.06 -7.12
N LEU A 109 22.86 -8.20 -5.84
CA LEU A 109 22.17 -7.19 -5.05
C LEU A 109 23.16 -6.48 -4.12
N SER A 110 23.13 -5.14 -4.12
CA SER A 110 23.99 -4.32 -3.27
C SER A 110 23.30 -2.98 -2.99
N TYR A 111 23.73 -2.31 -1.94
CA TYR A 111 23.24 -0.98 -1.59
C TYR A 111 23.95 0.10 -2.42
N ASP A 112 23.17 0.94 -3.08
CA ASP A 112 23.61 2.19 -3.69
C ASP A 112 22.71 3.32 -3.17
N PRO A 113 23.26 4.34 -2.50
CA PRO A 113 22.47 5.44 -1.96
C PRO A 113 21.79 6.32 -3.05
N VAL A 114 22.31 6.30 -4.28
CA VAL A 114 21.78 7.12 -5.40
C VAL A 114 20.75 6.34 -6.22
N SER A 115 20.95 5.04 -6.36
CA SER A 115 20.09 4.17 -7.19
C SER A 115 19.75 2.90 -6.41
N GLN A 116 18.79 3.01 -5.52
CA GLN A 116 18.37 1.86 -4.71
C GLN A 116 17.78 0.76 -5.59
N MET A 117 18.26 -0.47 -5.37
CA MET A 117 17.72 -1.65 -6.05
C MET A 117 16.38 -2.02 -5.42
N THR A 118 15.40 -2.26 -6.29
CA THR A 118 14.06 -2.71 -5.90
C THR A 118 13.67 -3.96 -6.66
N GLY A 119 12.85 -4.81 -6.08
CA GLY A 119 12.32 -5.96 -6.75
C GLY A 119 11.96 -7.12 -5.83
N GLU A 120 11.34 -8.12 -6.41
CA GLU A 120 10.93 -9.35 -5.75
C GLU A 120 12.11 -10.15 -5.19
N ASP A 121 13.24 -10.12 -5.89
CA ASP A 121 14.50 -10.73 -5.45
C ASP A 121 15.06 -10.11 -4.16
N VAL A 122 14.93 -8.79 -4.00
CA VAL A 122 15.30 -8.10 -2.75
C VAL A 122 14.35 -8.52 -1.63
N GLY A 123 13.05 -8.59 -1.88
CA GLY A 123 12.07 -9.08 -0.91
C GLY A 123 12.35 -10.51 -0.45
N GLN A 124 12.71 -11.40 -1.38
CA GLN A 124 13.12 -12.77 -1.06
C GLN A 124 14.40 -12.84 -0.21
N LEU A 125 15.38 -11.99 -0.52
CA LEU A 125 16.61 -11.89 0.29
C LEU A 125 16.30 -11.41 1.71
N GLN A 126 15.51 -10.35 1.84
CA GLN A 126 15.11 -9.80 3.13
C GLN A 126 14.36 -10.84 3.98
N ALA A 127 13.39 -11.55 3.37
CA ALA A 127 12.65 -12.62 4.03
C ALA A 127 13.59 -13.73 4.54
N THR A 128 14.52 -14.18 3.70
CA THR A 128 15.51 -15.20 4.08
C THR A 128 16.40 -14.71 5.23
N LEU A 129 16.89 -13.48 5.17
CA LEU A 129 17.70 -12.90 6.24
C LEU A 129 16.88 -12.69 7.53
N GLN A 130 15.59 -12.40 7.41
CA GLN A 130 14.68 -12.27 8.56
C GLN A 130 14.43 -13.64 9.23
N GLU A 131 14.21 -14.71 8.45
CA GLU A 131 14.09 -16.08 8.96
C GLU A 131 15.34 -16.54 9.71
N LEU A 132 16.50 -16.10 9.23
CA LEU A 132 17.80 -16.38 9.87
C LEU A 132 18.12 -15.44 11.04
N GLY A 133 17.29 -14.43 11.31
CA GLY A 133 17.44 -13.49 12.44
C GLY A 133 18.40 -12.32 12.19
N PHE A 134 18.87 -12.10 10.97
CA PHE A 134 19.78 -10.99 10.61
C PHE A 134 19.04 -9.73 10.16
N HIS A 135 17.83 -9.85 9.59
CA HIS A 135 17.04 -8.70 9.16
C HIS A 135 15.89 -8.45 10.12
N ASP A 136 15.91 -7.30 10.80
CA ASP A 136 14.93 -6.95 11.82
C ASP A 136 13.91 -5.91 11.36
N ALA A 137 14.02 -5.46 10.09
CA ALA A 137 13.11 -4.51 9.48
C ALA A 137 12.01 -5.23 8.69
N ARG A 138 11.09 -4.44 8.12
CA ARG A 138 10.07 -4.96 7.19
C ARG A 138 10.72 -5.50 5.93
N VAL A 139 10.13 -6.54 5.38
CA VAL A 139 10.45 -7.07 4.06
C VAL A 139 9.69 -6.22 3.04
N ASP A 140 10.35 -5.22 2.49
CA ASP A 140 9.75 -4.18 1.66
C ASP A 140 10.17 -4.23 0.18
N GLY A 141 11.09 -5.14 -0.17
CA GLY A 141 11.61 -5.26 -1.51
C GLY A 141 12.57 -4.15 -1.95
N HIS A 142 13.05 -3.31 -1.00
CA HIS A 142 14.02 -2.26 -1.26
C HIS A 142 15.36 -2.56 -0.59
N PHE A 143 16.43 -2.57 -1.36
CA PHE A 143 17.77 -2.78 -0.83
C PHE A 143 18.30 -1.48 -0.22
N GLY A 144 17.84 -1.20 1.00
CA GLY A 144 18.25 -0.02 1.76
C GLY A 144 19.40 -0.29 2.73
N PRO A 145 19.80 0.71 3.55
CA PRO A 145 20.89 0.58 4.53
C PRO A 145 20.68 -0.55 5.53
N LYS A 146 19.44 -0.86 5.91
CA LYS A 146 19.12 -1.96 6.83
C LYS A 146 19.34 -3.33 6.19
N THR A 147 19.02 -3.45 4.91
CA THR A 147 19.28 -4.69 4.15
C THR A 147 20.78 -4.90 3.96
N ASP A 148 21.52 -3.82 3.63
CA ASP A 148 23.00 -3.87 3.56
C ASP A 148 23.62 -4.33 4.89
N ALA A 149 23.22 -3.73 6.00
CA ALA A 149 23.67 -4.13 7.33
C ALA A 149 23.36 -5.60 7.62
N ALA A 150 22.14 -6.05 7.32
CA ALA A 150 21.74 -7.45 7.53
C ALA A 150 22.56 -8.43 6.68
N VAL A 151 22.87 -8.05 5.43
CA VAL A 151 23.77 -8.88 4.57
C VAL A 151 25.18 -8.95 5.15
N ARG A 152 25.74 -7.82 5.61
CA ARG A 152 27.09 -7.79 6.24
C ARG A 152 27.13 -8.60 7.52
N ASP A 153 26.13 -8.48 8.37
CA ASP A 153 26.02 -9.25 9.62
C ASP A 153 25.94 -10.75 9.33
N TYR A 154 25.15 -11.14 8.34
CA TYR A 154 25.06 -12.53 7.88
C TYR A 154 26.41 -13.02 7.36
N GLN A 155 27.06 -12.26 6.46
CA GLN A 155 28.35 -12.59 5.88
C GLN A 155 29.42 -12.79 6.98
N LEU A 156 29.49 -11.85 7.94
CA LEU A 156 30.43 -11.93 9.06
C LEU A 156 30.19 -13.20 9.89
N ASN A 157 28.93 -13.50 10.24
CA ASN A 157 28.59 -14.68 11.04
C ASN A 157 28.82 -15.98 10.30
N TYR A 158 28.76 -15.97 8.98
CA TYR A 158 29.01 -17.13 8.13
C TYR A 158 30.50 -17.30 7.74
N GLY A 159 31.34 -16.35 8.13
CA GLY A 159 32.79 -16.36 7.80
C GLY A 159 33.09 -15.93 6.37
N LEU A 160 32.21 -15.14 5.77
CA LEU A 160 32.42 -14.49 4.48
C LEU A 160 32.96 -13.07 4.70
N GLU A 161 33.51 -12.47 3.63
CA GLU A 161 33.86 -11.05 3.63
C GLU A 161 32.58 -10.21 3.77
N PRO A 162 32.47 -9.31 4.77
CA PRO A 162 31.26 -8.53 5.01
C PRO A 162 31.20 -7.30 4.09
N ASP A 163 31.12 -7.53 2.79
CA ASP A 163 31.09 -6.50 1.74
C ASP A 163 29.68 -5.91 1.50
N GLY A 164 28.62 -6.51 2.08
CA GLY A 164 27.24 -6.11 1.87
C GLY A 164 26.68 -6.48 0.49
N ILE A 165 27.41 -7.28 -0.30
CA ILE A 165 27.02 -7.67 -1.65
C ILE A 165 26.40 -9.08 -1.61
N CYS A 166 25.13 -9.18 -1.97
CA CYS A 166 24.48 -10.48 -2.16
C CYS A 166 24.77 -11.01 -3.57
N GLY A 167 25.97 -11.52 -3.76
CA GLY A 167 26.44 -12.18 -4.97
C GLY A 167 26.36 -13.71 -4.87
N PRO A 168 26.90 -14.44 -5.86
CA PRO A 168 26.83 -15.91 -5.92
C PRO A 168 27.37 -16.65 -4.70
N VAL A 169 28.37 -16.08 -4.02
CA VAL A 169 28.97 -16.66 -2.80
C VAL A 169 27.99 -16.56 -1.64
N THR A 170 27.45 -15.37 -1.40
CA THR A 170 26.46 -15.10 -0.34
C THR A 170 25.19 -15.90 -0.56
N LEU A 171 24.70 -15.94 -1.81
CA LEU A 171 23.51 -16.73 -2.17
C LEU A 171 23.67 -18.22 -1.93
N ARG A 172 24.83 -18.76 -2.26
CA ARG A 172 25.14 -20.18 -2.01
C ARG A 172 25.13 -20.46 -0.51
N ALA A 173 25.70 -19.58 0.30
CA ALA A 173 25.67 -19.69 1.75
C ALA A 173 24.23 -19.67 2.29
N LEU A 174 23.41 -18.72 1.85
CA LEU A 174 22.00 -18.61 2.24
C LEU A 174 21.20 -19.87 1.89
N SER A 175 21.46 -20.48 0.72
CA SER A 175 20.77 -21.69 0.28
C SER A 175 21.03 -22.92 1.16
N TYR A 176 22.17 -22.98 1.84
CA TYR A 176 22.49 -24.08 2.76
C TYR A 176 21.78 -23.98 4.10
N LEU A 177 21.54 -22.76 4.61
CA LEU A 177 20.90 -22.54 5.91
C LEU A 177 19.37 -22.45 5.85
N GLY A 178 18.80 -21.88 4.80
CA GLY A 178 17.36 -21.67 4.66
C GLY A 178 16.49 -22.95 4.68
N ARG A 179 17.10 -24.12 4.60
CA ARG A 179 16.40 -25.42 4.71
C ARG A 179 16.27 -25.97 6.14
N ARG A 180 16.85 -25.31 7.15
CA ARG A 180 16.96 -25.84 8.54
C ARG A 180 16.34 -24.96 9.63
N VAL A 181 15.95 -23.73 9.34
CA VAL A 181 15.44 -22.78 10.34
C VAL A 181 14.06 -22.31 9.93
N THR A 182 13.05 -22.71 10.68
CA THR A 182 11.70 -22.14 10.66
C THR A 182 11.58 -21.21 11.86
N GLY A 183 11.92 -19.94 11.70
CA GLY A 183 11.72 -18.88 12.69
C GLY A 183 10.49 -18.06 12.37
N GLY A 184 9.81 -17.54 13.40
CA GLY A 184 8.71 -16.58 13.24
C GLY A 184 9.23 -15.18 12.87
N SER A 185 8.36 -14.33 12.29
CA SER A 185 8.70 -12.93 11.96
C SER A 185 9.03 -12.12 13.21
N VAL A 186 10.29 -11.69 13.33
CA VAL A 186 10.78 -10.86 14.46
C VAL A 186 10.09 -9.49 14.46
N SER A 187 9.79 -8.93 13.27
CA SER A 187 9.06 -7.67 13.14
C SER A 187 7.64 -7.78 13.69
N ALA A 188 6.95 -8.89 13.40
CA ALA A 188 5.62 -9.17 13.90
C ALA A 188 5.58 -9.30 15.45
N PHE A 189 6.62 -9.92 16.00
CA PHE A 189 6.75 -10.06 17.47
C PHE A 189 6.98 -8.69 18.14
N ARG A 190 7.82 -7.86 17.54
CA ARG A 190 8.09 -6.49 18.04
C ARG A 190 6.85 -5.60 17.95
N GLU A 191 6.09 -5.66 16.84
CA GLU A 191 4.86 -4.90 16.71
C GLU A 191 3.88 -5.22 17.85
N LYS A 192 3.61 -6.50 18.13
CA LYS A 192 2.74 -6.93 19.22
C LYS A 192 3.25 -6.50 20.60
N GLU A 193 4.54 -6.61 20.83
CA GLU A 193 5.15 -6.23 22.12
C GLU A 193 5.05 -4.72 22.37
N VAL A 194 5.21 -3.89 21.35
CA VAL A 194 5.04 -2.43 21.45
C VAL A 194 3.61 -2.08 21.88
N VAL A 195 2.58 -2.71 21.31
CA VAL A 195 1.19 -2.45 21.72
C VAL A 195 0.94 -2.95 23.13
N ARG A 196 1.41 -4.16 23.48
CA ARG A 196 1.23 -4.75 24.80
C ARG A 196 1.85 -3.90 25.91
N THR A 197 3.05 -3.36 25.69
CA THR A 197 3.76 -2.55 26.69
C THR A 197 3.19 -1.16 26.87
N LYS A 198 2.47 -0.62 25.88
CA LYS A 198 1.86 0.71 25.95
C LYS A 198 0.51 0.75 26.68
N GLY A 199 -0.05 -0.40 26.99
CA GLY A 199 -1.32 -0.53 27.72
C GLY A 199 -2.57 -0.06 26.94
N PRO A 200 -3.78 -0.24 27.50
CA PRO A 200 -5.03 -0.06 26.78
C PRO A 200 -5.51 1.38 26.62
N LYS A 201 -4.95 2.35 27.35
CA LYS A 201 -5.38 3.74 27.29
C LYS A 201 -4.83 4.44 26.04
N LEU A 202 -5.62 5.34 25.45
CA LEU A 202 -5.18 6.20 24.35
C LEU A 202 -4.28 7.34 24.82
N ALA A 203 -4.36 7.69 26.09
CA ALA A 203 -3.52 8.73 26.70
C ALA A 203 -2.02 8.44 26.46
N GLY A 204 -1.32 9.43 25.88
CA GLY A 204 0.09 9.33 25.52
C GLY A 204 0.43 8.51 24.28
N LYS A 205 -0.54 7.97 23.56
CA LYS A 205 -0.34 7.39 22.22
C LYS A 205 -0.14 8.50 21.21
N ARG A 206 0.78 8.31 20.26
CA ARG A 206 1.03 9.24 19.17
C ARG A 206 0.38 8.74 17.88
N VAL A 207 -0.54 9.52 17.35
CA VAL A 207 -1.28 9.16 16.15
C VAL A 207 -1.09 10.23 15.08
N VAL A 208 -0.82 9.80 13.85
CA VAL A 208 -0.80 10.69 12.69
C VAL A 208 -2.01 10.40 11.84
N ILE A 209 -2.76 11.44 11.50
CA ILE A 209 -3.87 11.38 10.55
C ILE A 209 -3.45 12.13 9.28
N ASP A 210 -3.54 11.45 8.16
CA ASP A 210 -3.23 12.02 6.85
C ASP A 210 -4.52 12.28 6.07
N PRO A 211 -4.84 13.55 5.78
CA PRO A 211 -6.05 13.89 5.03
C PRO A 211 -5.92 13.70 3.51
N GLY A 212 -5.01 12.87 3.05
CA GLY A 212 -4.78 12.61 1.63
C GLY A 212 -4.35 13.86 0.87
N LEU A 213 -4.93 14.12 -0.30
CA LEU A 213 -4.70 15.25 -1.21
C LEU A 213 -3.93 16.45 -0.59
N GLY A 214 -3.72 17.53 -1.28
CA GLY A 214 -2.97 18.67 -0.75
C GLY A 214 -3.42 19.99 -1.31
N ALA A 215 -2.80 21.07 -0.86
CA ALA A 215 -3.11 22.41 -1.31
C ALA A 215 -3.05 22.54 -2.85
N GLY A 216 -4.07 23.13 -3.43
CA GLY A 216 -4.20 23.28 -4.88
C GLY A 216 -4.74 22.08 -5.63
N ASP A 217 -4.97 20.96 -4.96
CA ASP A 217 -5.62 19.80 -5.53
C ASP A 217 -6.96 19.53 -4.80
N PRO A 218 -8.09 19.98 -5.34
CA PRO A 218 -9.41 19.72 -4.77
C PRO A 218 -9.85 18.26 -4.89
N GLY A 219 -9.10 17.44 -5.67
CA GLY A 219 -9.57 16.15 -6.09
C GLY A 219 -10.82 16.25 -6.95
N MET A 220 -11.70 15.29 -6.84
CA MET A 220 -12.98 15.31 -7.52
C MET A 220 -13.95 16.28 -6.83
N VAL A 221 -14.65 17.10 -7.64
CA VAL A 221 -15.71 18.01 -7.16
C VAL A 221 -17.03 17.47 -7.63
N VAL A 222 -17.95 17.21 -6.73
CA VAL A 222 -19.24 16.56 -6.99
C VAL A 222 -20.40 17.36 -6.41
N GLU A 223 -21.57 17.17 -7.01
CA GLU A 223 -22.84 17.68 -6.48
C GLU A 223 -23.47 16.61 -5.60
N GLY A 224 -23.59 16.89 -4.31
CA GLY A 224 -24.21 16.00 -3.34
C GLY A 224 -25.56 16.56 -2.84
N PRO A 225 -26.28 15.80 -2.00
CA PRO A 225 -27.55 16.27 -1.42
C PRO A 225 -27.45 17.55 -0.58
N TYR A 226 -26.25 17.90 -0.15
CA TYR A 226 -25.98 19.09 0.68
C TYR A 226 -25.27 20.22 -0.11
N GLY A 227 -25.24 20.13 -1.44
CA GLY A 227 -24.57 21.06 -2.34
C GLY A 227 -23.26 20.51 -2.88
N GLN A 228 -22.52 21.39 -3.56
CA GLN A 228 -21.23 21.04 -4.14
C GLN A 228 -20.20 20.82 -3.03
N ILE A 229 -19.41 19.75 -3.15
CA ILE A 229 -18.34 19.41 -2.22
C ILE A 229 -17.14 18.81 -2.97
N SER A 230 -15.93 19.14 -2.55
CA SER A 230 -14.71 18.55 -3.09
C SER A 230 -14.25 17.37 -2.26
N GLU A 231 -13.48 16.48 -2.87
CA GLU A 231 -12.82 15.37 -2.20
C GLU A 231 -11.92 15.87 -1.07
N GLU A 232 -11.14 16.93 -1.31
CA GLU A 232 -10.26 17.54 -0.30
C GLU A 232 -11.06 18.01 0.93
N GLU A 233 -12.22 18.63 0.75
CA GLU A 233 -13.07 19.09 1.86
C GLU A 233 -13.59 17.92 2.69
N ILE A 234 -13.99 16.82 2.07
CA ILE A 234 -14.45 15.60 2.75
C ILE A 234 -13.30 15.01 3.59
N LEU A 235 -12.14 14.80 2.96
CA LEU A 235 -11.01 14.16 3.62
C LEU A 235 -10.44 15.04 4.76
N TRP A 236 -10.40 16.35 4.54
CA TRP A 236 -9.97 17.30 5.57
C TRP A 236 -10.92 17.35 6.77
N ASP A 237 -12.24 17.42 6.52
CA ASP A 237 -13.26 17.40 7.58
C ASP A 237 -13.20 16.10 8.39
N LEU A 238 -13.07 14.95 7.71
CA LEU A 238 -12.90 13.66 8.38
C LEU A 238 -11.62 13.62 9.23
N ALA A 239 -10.49 14.04 8.69
CA ALA A 239 -9.22 14.08 9.43
C ALA A 239 -9.32 14.95 10.68
N SER A 240 -9.92 16.15 10.56
CA SER A 240 -10.10 17.07 11.66
C SER A 240 -11.03 16.51 12.76
N ARG A 241 -12.10 15.80 12.39
CA ARG A 241 -13.00 15.12 13.32
C ARG A 241 -12.31 13.98 14.07
N ILE A 242 -11.48 13.19 13.38
CA ILE A 242 -10.72 12.10 13.98
C ILE A 242 -9.68 12.68 14.95
N GLU A 243 -8.92 13.69 14.51
CA GLU A 243 -7.92 14.37 15.34
C GLU A 243 -8.54 14.89 16.63
N GLY A 244 -9.64 15.67 16.53
CA GLY A 244 -10.32 16.24 17.70
C GLY A 244 -10.77 15.19 18.70
N ARG A 245 -11.28 14.04 18.23
CA ARG A 245 -11.70 12.93 19.09
C ARG A 245 -10.52 12.22 19.77
N LEU A 246 -9.45 11.96 19.02
CA LEU A 246 -8.26 11.33 19.57
C LEU A 246 -7.60 12.22 20.62
N VAL A 247 -7.51 13.53 20.38
CA VAL A 247 -7.02 14.51 21.36
C VAL A 247 -7.91 14.54 22.60
N ALA A 248 -9.23 14.54 22.44
CA ALA A 248 -10.18 14.48 23.56
C ALA A 248 -10.04 13.18 24.37
N ALA A 249 -9.63 12.08 23.76
CA ALA A 249 -9.31 10.82 24.42
C ALA A 249 -7.88 10.77 25.00
N GLY A 250 -7.12 11.86 24.96
CA GLY A 250 -5.79 12.00 25.54
C GLY A 250 -4.62 11.54 24.64
N ALA A 251 -4.87 11.23 23.40
CA ALA A 251 -3.81 10.90 22.44
C ALA A 251 -3.10 12.18 21.96
N GLU A 252 -1.79 12.06 21.72
CA GLU A 252 -1.01 13.09 21.01
C GLU A 252 -1.24 12.90 19.51
N THR A 253 -2.06 13.75 18.90
CA THR A 253 -2.43 13.58 17.49
C THR A 253 -1.97 14.76 16.66
N ILE A 254 -1.42 14.51 15.49
CA ILE A 254 -1.06 15.53 14.50
C ILE A 254 -1.60 15.13 13.12
N LEU A 255 -1.84 16.14 12.29
CA LEU A 255 -2.08 15.93 10.86
C LEU A 255 -0.75 15.83 10.12
N SER A 256 -0.69 15.00 9.07
CA SER A 256 0.53 14.80 8.26
C SER A 256 0.93 16.05 7.47
N ARG A 257 -0.01 16.97 7.27
CA ARG A 257 0.18 18.23 6.57
C ARG A 257 -0.73 19.33 7.10
N PRO A 258 -0.35 20.61 7.00
CA PRO A 258 -1.31 21.70 7.10
C PRO A 258 -2.18 21.76 5.84
N ARG A 259 -3.34 22.42 5.90
CA ARG A 259 -4.27 22.52 4.76
C ARG A 259 -3.68 23.28 3.57
N THR A 260 -2.69 24.12 3.83
CA THR A 260 -2.03 24.98 2.82
C THR A 260 -0.91 24.30 2.04
N ASP A 261 -0.52 23.09 2.41
CA ASP A 261 0.63 22.39 1.84
C ASP A 261 0.23 21.09 1.15
N ASN A 262 1.10 20.65 0.22
CA ASN A 262 0.97 19.37 -0.48
C ASN A 262 2.32 18.63 -0.43
N PRO A 263 2.71 18.09 0.74
CA PRO A 263 3.94 17.31 0.87
C PRO A 263 3.84 15.99 0.10
N THR A 264 5.01 15.48 -0.30
CA THR A 264 5.11 14.18 -0.95
C THR A 264 4.75 13.03 0.00
N ILE A 265 4.57 11.83 -0.52
CA ILE A 265 4.34 10.62 0.28
C ILE A 265 5.54 10.38 1.22
N GLU A 266 6.74 10.59 0.72
CA GLU A 266 7.98 10.47 1.48
C GLU A 266 8.04 11.45 2.65
N ASP A 267 7.69 12.73 2.42
CA ASP A 267 7.67 13.76 3.47
C ASP A 267 6.64 13.41 4.56
N ARG A 268 5.45 12.91 4.19
CA ARG A 268 4.41 12.48 5.13
C ARG A 268 4.87 11.29 5.98
N ALA A 269 5.53 10.31 5.35
CA ALA A 269 6.09 9.17 6.04
C ALA A 269 7.24 9.57 6.96
N GLU A 270 8.13 10.48 6.52
CA GLU A 270 9.26 10.99 7.32
C GLU A 270 8.75 11.77 8.53
N LEU A 271 7.75 12.64 8.38
CA LEU A 271 7.11 13.35 9.48
C LEU A 271 6.59 12.37 10.54
N ALA A 272 5.87 11.34 10.14
CA ALA A 272 5.33 10.34 11.06
C ALA A 272 6.42 9.53 11.77
N ASN A 273 7.48 9.17 11.03
CA ASN A 273 8.64 8.46 11.57
C ASN A 273 9.42 9.33 12.56
N ALA A 274 9.59 10.62 12.27
CA ALA A 274 10.27 11.58 13.15
C ALA A 274 9.44 11.90 14.41
N PHE A 275 8.12 12.01 14.26
CA PHE A 275 7.19 12.17 15.39
C PHE A 275 7.20 10.94 16.30
N GLY A 276 7.64 9.78 15.80
CA GLY A 276 7.62 8.52 16.52
C GLY A 276 6.18 8.05 16.75
N ALA A 277 5.34 8.16 15.72
CA ALA A 277 3.94 7.77 15.79
C ALA A 277 3.77 6.29 16.15
N ASP A 278 2.71 5.99 16.89
CA ASP A 278 2.28 4.63 17.21
C ASP A 278 1.38 4.04 16.14
N VAL A 279 0.62 4.92 15.47
CA VAL A 279 -0.33 4.59 14.40
C VAL A 279 -0.32 5.71 13.37
N PHE A 280 -0.44 5.34 12.11
CA PHE A 280 -0.65 6.25 10.99
C PHE A 280 -1.92 5.84 10.23
N ILE A 281 -2.84 6.78 10.03
CA ILE A 281 -4.07 6.56 9.27
C ILE A 281 -4.15 7.58 8.15
N SER A 282 -4.11 7.11 6.89
CA SER A 282 -4.31 7.95 5.70
C SER A 282 -5.74 7.80 5.19
N LEU A 283 -6.35 8.92 4.85
CA LEU A 283 -7.70 8.98 4.31
C LEU A 283 -7.61 9.31 2.82
N GLN A 284 -8.29 8.52 2.01
CA GLN A 284 -8.39 8.68 0.57
C GLN A 284 -9.85 8.50 0.13
N ALA A 285 -10.20 8.98 -1.04
CA ALA A 285 -11.42 8.59 -1.72
C ALA A 285 -11.09 8.03 -3.10
N ASP A 286 -11.89 7.07 -3.55
CA ASP A 286 -11.71 6.44 -4.83
C ASP A 286 -12.61 7.06 -5.91
N HIS A 287 -12.22 6.87 -7.15
CA HIS A 287 -13.04 7.19 -8.31
C HIS A 287 -12.85 6.13 -9.39
N TYR A 288 -13.92 5.78 -10.06
CA TYR A 288 -13.88 4.77 -11.11
C TYR A 288 -14.79 5.17 -12.26
N GLN A 289 -14.48 4.73 -13.49
CA GLN A 289 -15.31 5.06 -14.67
C GLN A 289 -16.73 4.50 -14.62
N ASN A 290 -16.91 3.38 -13.90
CA ASN A 290 -18.22 2.78 -13.66
C ASN A 290 -18.76 3.31 -12.32
N ASP A 291 -19.86 4.03 -12.38
CA ASP A 291 -20.55 4.60 -11.22
C ASP A 291 -21.20 3.55 -10.29
N LEU A 292 -21.21 2.28 -10.68
CA LEU A 292 -21.62 1.16 -9.83
C LEU A 292 -20.55 0.76 -8.81
N ALA A 293 -19.28 1.14 -9.01
CA ALA A 293 -18.24 0.94 -8.01
C ALA A 293 -18.55 1.77 -6.77
N ASN A 294 -18.63 1.14 -5.60
CA ASN A 294 -19.05 1.77 -4.35
C ASN A 294 -18.46 1.07 -3.14
N GLY A 295 -18.43 1.75 -2.00
CA GLY A 295 -18.11 1.19 -0.71
C GLY A 295 -16.75 1.61 -0.16
N VAL A 296 -16.48 1.19 1.07
CA VAL A 296 -15.27 1.47 1.82
C VAL A 296 -14.29 0.30 1.76
N ALA A 297 -13.01 0.58 1.55
CA ALA A 297 -11.92 -0.38 1.60
C ALA A 297 -10.81 0.12 2.52
N THR A 298 -10.10 -0.79 3.16
CA THR A 298 -8.93 -0.45 3.97
C THR A 298 -7.70 -1.24 3.50
N PHE A 299 -6.54 -0.60 3.57
CA PHE A 299 -5.30 -1.16 3.08
C PHE A 299 -4.22 -1.10 4.17
N TYR A 300 -3.44 -2.17 4.27
CA TYR A 300 -2.32 -2.27 5.21
C TYR A 300 -1.08 -2.81 4.51
N PHE A 301 0.10 -2.65 5.12
CA PHE A 301 1.32 -3.23 4.54
C PHE A 301 1.25 -4.75 4.57
N GLY A 302 1.23 -5.34 3.40
CA GLY A 302 1.19 -6.78 3.25
C GLY A 302 1.48 -7.23 1.83
N SER A 303 2.17 -8.37 1.70
CA SER A 303 2.46 -9.02 0.42
C SER A 303 1.81 -10.40 0.37
N GLU A 304 1.55 -10.90 -0.85
CA GLU A 304 1.03 -12.27 -1.08
C GLU A 304 1.94 -13.38 -0.50
N LYS A 305 3.19 -13.06 -0.21
CA LYS A 305 4.20 -13.98 0.35
C LYS A 305 4.24 -13.99 1.88
N GLY A 306 3.25 -13.41 2.55
CA GLY A 306 3.08 -13.51 4.00
C GLY A 306 3.88 -12.49 4.83
N ASN A 307 4.51 -11.50 4.21
CA ASN A 307 5.20 -10.42 4.92
C ASN A 307 4.22 -9.29 5.21
N ASN A 308 3.46 -9.42 6.29
CA ASN A 308 2.40 -8.49 6.65
C ASN A 308 2.75 -7.75 7.95
N SER A 309 2.36 -6.48 8.05
CA SER A 309 2.23 -5.81 9.34
C SER A 309 1.03 -6.40 10.07
N ILE A 310 1.25 -7.17 11.12
CA ILE A 310 0.17 -7.85 11.87
C ILE A 310 -0.75 -6.81 12.51
N LEU A 311 -0.19 -5.76 13.10
CA LEU A 311 -1.00 -4.70 13.70
C LEU A 311 -1.66 -3.81 12.65
N GLY A 312 -1.00 -3.58 11.50
CA GLY A 312 -1.62 -2.91 10.37
C GLY A 312 -2.84 -3.68 9.85
N GLU A 313 -2.73 -4.99 9.70
CA GLU A 313 -3.83 -5.88 9.31
C GLU A 313 -4.96 -5.87 10.35
N GLN A 314 -4.62 -5.96 11.64
CA GLN A 314 -5.60 -5.93 12.72
C GLN A 314 -6.34 -4.59 12.76
N LEU A 315 -5.61 -3.46 12.72
CA LEU A 315 -6.21 -2.12 12.70
C LEU A 315 -7.07 -1.90 11.46
N SER A 316 -6.58 -2.28 10.29
CA SER A 316 -7.30 -2.20 9.02
C SER A 316 -8.64 -2.96 9.10
N SER A 317 -8.62 -4.19 9.62
CA SER A 317 -9.83 -5.00 9.81
C SER A 317 -10.79 -4.41 10.85
N LEU A 318 -10.26 -3.79 11.90
CA LEU A 318 -11.08 -3.10 12.92
C LEU A 318 -11.77 -1.86 12.32
N ILE A 319 -11.02 -1.02 11.61
CA ILE A 319 -11.57 0.19 10.93
C ILE A 319 -12.65 -0.23 9.93
N GLN A 320 -12.36 -1.20 9.07
CA GLN A 320 -13.30 -1.69 8.07
C GLN A 320 -14.63 -2.12 8.70
N ARG A 321 -14.57 -2.97 9.72
CA ARG A 321 -15.76 -3.50 10.40
C ARG A 321 -16.57 -2.42 11.12
N GLU A 322 -15.90 -1.46 11.78
CA GLU A 322 -16.59 -0.39 12.50
C GLU A 322 -17.30 0.58 11.55
N ILE A 323 -16.68 0.93 10.41
CA ILE A 323 -17.32 1.79 9.40
C ILE A 323 -18.52 1.08 8.77
N VAL A 324 -18.35 -0.16 8.32
CA VAL A 324 -19.42 -0.94 7.67
C VAL A 324 -20.60 -1.18 8.62
N ALA A 325 -20.35 -1.43 9.91
CA ALA A 325 -21.43 -1.67 10.88
C ALA A 325 -22.28 -0.44 11.20
N ARG A 326 -21.77 0.78 10.91
CA ARG A 326 -22.42 2.06 11.34
C ARG A 326 -22.87 2.93 10.18
N THR A 327 -22.44 2.62 8.96
CA THR A 327 -22.73 3.41 7.75
C THR A 327 -23.37 2.54 6.68
N PRO A 328 -24.05 3.15 5.69
CA PRO A 328 -24.60 2.41 4.55
C PRO A 328 -23.54 2.00 3.50
N LEU A 329 -22.26 2.27 3.73
CA LEU A 329 -21.19 1.95 2.78
C LEU A 329 -21.01 0.44 2.60
N THR A 330 -20.83 0.00 1.37
CA THR A 330 -20.58 -1.40 1.04
C THR A 330 -19.22 -1.86 1.57
N ASP A 331 -19.15 -3.08 2.08
CA ASP A 331 -17.91 -3.69 2.56
C ASP A 331 -17.02 -4.16 1.40
N CYS A 332 -16.02 -3.38 1.08
CA CYS A 332 -14.97 -3.74 0.11
C CYS A 332 -13.75 -4.41 0.76
N ARG A 333 -13.84 -4.74 2.05
CA ARG A 333 -12.85 -5.51 2.82
C ARG A 333 -11.52 -4.79 3.06
N SER A 334 -10.64 -5.50 3.78
CA SER A 334 -9.27 -5.09 4.10
C SER A 334 -8.28 -5.86 3.22
N HIS A 335 -7.27 -5.15 2.69
CA HIS A 335 -6.34 -5.70 1.70
C HIS A 335 -4.88 -5.39 2.05
N GLY A 336 -4.02 -6.40 1.94
CA GLY A 336 -2.57 -6.21 1.98
C GLY A 336 -2.06 -5.54 0.71
N ARG A 337 -1.23 -4.49 0.85
CA ARG A 337 -0.60 -3.74 -0.25
C ARG A 337 0.82 -3.34 0.10
N THR A 338 1.64 -3.11 -0.92
CA THR A 338 3.03 -2.66 -0.76
C THR A 338 3.23 -1.22 -1.23
N TRP A 339 2.19 -0.38 -1.09
CA TRP A 339 2.24 1.03 -1.47
C TRP A 339 3.31 1.80 -0.69
N ASP A 340 3.84 2.85 -1.29
CA ASP A 340 4.97 3.60 -0.73
C ASP A 340 4.69 4.13 0.67
N LEU A 341 3.53 4.70 0.93
CA LEU A 341 3.17 5.18 2.27
C LEU A 341 3.18 4.06 3.31
N LEU A 342 2.57 2.90 2.98
CA LEU A 342 2.52 1.74 3.88
C LEU A 342 3.89 1.13 4.13
N ARG A 343 4.81 1.25 3.17
CA ARG A 343 6.16 0.72 3.20
C ARG A 343 7.14 1.62 3.95
N LEU A 344 7.08 2.94 3.72
CA LEU A 344 8.02 3.91 4.25
C LEU A 344 7.79 4.23 5.74
N THR A 345 6.59 4.02 6.22
CA THR A 345 6.23 4.23 7.63
C THR A 345 6.71 3.07 8.51
N ARG A 346 7.21 3.39 9.71
CA ARG A 346 7.78 2.40 10.67
C ARG A 346 6.77 1.86 11.67
N MET A 347 5.60 2.47 11.77
CA MET A 347 4.50 2.08 12.64
C MET A 347 3.40 1.35 11.86
N PRO A 348 2.45 0.70 12.52
CA PRO A 348 1.21 0.24 11.89
C PRO A 348 0.54 1.38 11.14
N THR A 349 0.37 1.18 9.82
CA THR A 349 -0.19 2.18 8.91
C THR A 349 -1.35 1.57 8.16
N VAL A 350 -2.46 2.31 8.11
CA VAL A 350 -3.65 1.95 7.36
C VAL A 350 -4.04 3.10 6.44
N GLU A 351 -4.30 2.78 5.18
CA GLU A 351 -4.94 3.68 4.24
C GLU A 351 -6.42 3.29 4.13
N VAL A 352 -7.31 4.27 4.24
CA VAL A 352 -8.76 4.09 4.23
C VAL A 352 -9.32 4.80 3.01
N ALA A 353 -9.76 4.04 2.00
CA ALA A 353 -10.58 4.55 0.92
C ALA A 353 -12.02 4.63 1.42
N VAL A 354 -12.45 5.85 1.79
CA VAL A 354 -13.71 6.08 2.51
C VAL A 354 -14.97 5.94 1.65
N GLY A 355 -14.82 5.79 0.35
CA GLY A 355 -15.90 5.62 -0.63
C GLY A 355 -15.50 6.12 -2.01
N TYR A 356 -16.40 5.98 -2.97
CA TYR A 356 -16.19 6.37 -4.37
C TYR A 356 -16.86 7.72 -4.69
N MET A 357 -16.03 8.71 -5.08
CA MET A 357 -16.52 10.04 -5.52
C MET A 357 -17.27 9.99 -6.87
N THR A 358 -17.40 8.82 -7.47
CA THR A 358 -18.16 8.57 -8.70
C THR A 358 -19.49 7.86 -8.46
N ASN A 359 -19.73 7.35 -7.24
CA ASN A 359 -20.96 6.63 -6.89
C ASN A 359 -21.94 7.55 -6.17
N PRO A 360 -23.19 7.68 -6.63
CA PRO A 360 -24.18 8.58 -6.00
C PRO A 360 -24.52 8.22 -4.55
N GLY A 361 -24.51 6.93 -4.18
CA GLY A 361 -24.76 6.47 -2.80
C GLY A 361 -23.63 6.84 -1.85
N ASP A 362 -22.38 6.65 -2.28
CA ASP A 362 -21.20 7.04 -1.50
C ASP A 362 -21.10 8.57 -1.39
N ILE A 363 -21.36 9.31 -2.48
CA ILE A 363 -21.43 10.78 -2.46
C ILE A 363 -22.47 11.25 -1.46
N ALA A 364 -23.67 10.65 -1.44
CA ALA A 364 -24.72 11.01 -0.48
C ALA A 364 -24.28 10.77 0.98
N THR A 365 -23.52 9.70 1.23
CA THR A 365 -22.96 9.39 2.55
C THR A 365 -21.83 10.35 2.91
N LEU A 366 -20.86 10.55 2.03
CA LEU A 366 -19.68 11.36 2.28
C LEU A 366 -19.98 12.87 2.36
N SER A 367 -20.99 13.35 1.64
CA SER A 367 -21.45 14.75 1.73
C SER A 367 -22.25 15.05 3.01
N SER A 368 -22.78 14.02 3.72
CA SER A 368 -23.52 14.17 4.96
C SER A 368 -22.57 14.43 6.14
N PRO A 369 -22.70 15.58 6.87
CA PRO A 369 -21.90 15.84 8.06
C PRO A 369 -22.07 14.76 9.16
N ASP A 370 -23.28 14.23 9.34
CA ASP A 370 -23.57 13.20 10.34
C ASP A 370 -22.91 11.86 9.99
N GLN A 371 -22.89 11.51 8.69
CA GLN A 371 -22.22 10.29 8.24
C GLN A 371 -20.69 10.40 8.35
N ARG A 372 -20.11 11.57 8.03
CA ARG A 372 -18.68 11.81 8.28
C ARG A 372 -18.36 11.75 9.77
N ASP A 373 -19.25 12.23 10.63
CA ASP A 373 -19.10 12.12 12.07
C ASP A 373 -19.06 10.65 12.52
N THR A 374 -19.97 9.84 11.99
CA THR A 374 -20.04 8.40 12.24
C THR A 374 -18.79 7.65 11.73
N ILE A 375 -18.28 8.01 10.55
CA ILE A 375 -17.04 7.44 10.00
C ILE A 375 -15.86 7.78 10.92
N ALA A 376 -15.75 9.05 11.33
CA ALA A 376 -14.68 9.50 12.22
C ALA A 376 -14.72 8.78 13.58
N GLU A 377 -15.91 8.65 14.18
CA GLU A 377 -16.10 7.87 15.41
C GLU A 377 -15.69 6.41 15.22
N SER A 378 -16.09 5.78 14.11
CA SER A 378 -15.74 4.39 13.78
C SER A 378 -14.22 4.17 13.79
N ILE A 379 -13.47 5.09 13.18
CA ILE A 379 -12.01 5.02 13.12
C ILE A 379 -11.40 5.16 14.51
N VAL A 380 -11.86 6.11 15.32
CA VAL A 380 -11.36 6.32 16.69
C VAL A 380 -11.64 5.11 17.58
N VAL A 381 -12.84 4.53 17.48
CA VAL A 381 -13.19 3.28 18.20
C VAL A 381 -12.30 2.13 17.76
N ALA A 382 -12.00 2.01 16.48
CA ALA A 382 -11.10 0.98 15.96
C ALA A 382 -9.67 1.13 16.51
N VAL A 383 -9.15 2.36 16.59
CA VAL A 383 -7.85 2.65 17.23
C VAL A 383 -7.86 2.24 18.70
N LYS A 384 -8.91 2.58 19.45
CA LYS A 384 -9.04 2.13 20.84
C LYS A 384 -9.02 0.62 20.96
N ARG A 385 -9.78 -0.08 20.12
CA ARG A 385 -9.86 -1.55 20.12
C ARG A 385 -8.53 -2.23 19.81
N LEU A 386 -7.66 -1.60 19.03
CA LEU A 386 -6.32 -2.13 18.77
C LEU A 386 -5.50 -2.27 20.06
N TYR A 387 -5.71 -1.39 21.02
CA TYR A 387 -4.97 -1.35 22.29
C TYR A 387 -5.64 -2.13 23.41
N LEU A 388 -6.86 -2.63 23.24
CA LEU A 388 -7.47 -3.56 24.18
C LEU A 388 -6.76 -4.92 24.09
N GLY A 389 -6.29 -5.42 25.21
CA GLY A 389 -5.63 -6.71 25.28
C GLY A 389 -6.57 -7.89 25.01
N ASP A 390 -6.01 -9.06 24.73
CA ASP A 390 -6.79 -10.29 24.53
C ASP A 390 -7.60 -10.68 25.79
N ASP A 391 -7.15 -10.25 26.97
CA ASP A 391 -7.80 -10.51 28.26
C ASP A 391 -8.92 -9.51 28.59
N GLU A 392 -9.08 -8.43 27.82
CA GLU A 392 -10.12 -7.45 28.02
C GLU A 392 -11.36 -7.76 27.15
N PRO A 393 -12.59 -7.58 27.70
CA PRO A 393 -13.80 -7.84 26.93
C PRO A 393 -13.86 -6.90 25.72
N GLN A 394 -13.75 -7.46 24.52
CA GLN A 394 -13.88 -6.72 23.29
C GLN A 394 -15.34 -6.27 23.10
N PRO A 395 -15.62 -4.99 22.97
CA PRO A 395 -16.97 -4.52 22.72
C PRO A 395 -17.48 -5.03 21.36
N MET A 396 -18.79 -5.21 21.25
CA MET A 396 -19.41 -5.64 19.99
C MET A 396 -19.16 -4.58 18.91
N THR A 397 -18.86 -5.02 17.70
CA THR A 397 -18.68 -4.13 16.55
C THR A 397 -19.94 -3.29 16.33
N GLY A 398 -19.78 -1.99 16.11
CA GLY A 398 -20.86 -1.04 15.93
C GLY A 398 -21.60 -0.60 17.20
N ALA A 399 -21.33 -1.21 18.35
CA ALA A 399 -22.06 -0.92 19.60
C ALA A 399 -21.27 -0.02 20.58
N TYR A 400 -19.95 0.10 20.41
CA TYR A 400 -19.10 0.88 21.32
C TYR A 400 -19.03 2.34 20.87
N SER A 401 -19.60 3.26 21.64
CA SER A 401 -19.65 4.67 21.31
C SER A 401 -18.42 5.46 21.80
N PHE A 402 -18.19 6.63 21.21
CA PHE A 402 -17.13 7.54 21.64
C PHE A 402 -17.31 8.01 23.09
N VAL A 403 -18.56 8.16 23.58
CA VAL A 403 -18.85 8.49 24.97
C VAL A 403 -18.36 7.39 25.91
N GLN A 404 -18.66 6.15 25.60
CA GLN A 404 -18.16 4.99 26.37
C GLN A 404 -16.64 4.88 26.34
N LEU A 405 -16.03 5.26 25.21
CA LEU A 405 -14.57 5.32 25.10
C LEU A 405 -13.99 6.36 26.06
N LEU A 406 -14.55 7.56 26.12
CA LEU A 406 -14.10 8.62 27.04
C LEU A 406 -14.27 8.22 28.52
N GLU A 407 -15.36 7.56 28.87
CA GLU A 407 -15.59 7.03 30.21
C GLU A 407 -14.49 6.02 30.60
N ALA A 408 -14.14 5.11 29.70
CA ALA A 408 -13.09 4.12 29.91
C ALA A 408 -11.67 4.72 30.00
N GLU A 409 -11.40 5.84 29.33
CA GLU A 409 -10.11 6.54 29.43
C GLU A 409 -9.96 7.28 30.79
N ASN A 410 -11.07 7.74 31.36
CA ASN A 410 -11.09 8.49 32.63
C ASN A 410 -11.17 7.59 33.88
N SER A 411 -11.40 6.29 33.71
CA SER A 411 -11.43 5.27 34.77
C SER A 411 -10.06 4.67 35.01
#